data_891b26ec175e06f1c75dc37543cd4e24
#
_entry.id   891b26ec175e06f1c75dc37543cd4e24
#
_cell.length_a   1.000
_cell.length_b   1.000
_cell.length_c   1.000
_cell.angle_alpha   90.00
_cell.angle_beta   90.00
_cell.angle_gamma   90.00
#
_symmetry.space_group_name_H-M   'P 1'
#
loop_
_entity.id
_entity.type
_entity.pdbx_description
1 polymer ?
#
loop_
_entity_poly.entity_id
_entity_poly.type
_entity_poly.pdbx_seq_one_letter_code
_entity_poly.pdbx_strand_id
1 'polypeptide(L)'
;MKKAEIVADQIEQTIVGQRWEPGDLFGSEVQLIARYGVSRAVFREAVRLLEHHGLAEMRRGLHGGLFIRQPDPEPVAKAMAVYLDFEKVEPRQLDDARLAIEVFCAERAAARISEDEVAEVRAFLIAEAAWIASSGTRSLHDFHVLVARLTANPALHLFVQTLTDLARRPEPAPDRNRPSRDDIHAAHAQIAEAIIARDGALARHRMMTHLEEVSAAGPRRPHPRPLRDDRRPATVGGPCAVNPPNPSRHSVPVRPRRARGRSRAGSAPIDPERALVSASPPGRIVPAGKRASIPIRSKPPEPVR
;
A
#
# COMPACT_ATOMS: atom_id res chain seq x y z
N MET A 1 -19.56 9.55 11.28
CA MET A 1 -18.22 10.12 10.93
C MET A 1 -17.98 11.36 11.77
N LYS A 2 -16.77 11.52 12.30
CA LYS A 2 -16.35 12.72 13.03
C LYS A 2 -16.10 13.86 12.02
N LYS A 3 -16.25 15.13 12.43
CA LYS A 3 -16.01 16.27 11.51
C LYS A 3 -14.60 16.26 10.89
N ALA A 4 -13.60 15.74 11.61
CA ALA A 4 -12.24 15.64 11.10
C ALA A 4 -12.12 14.61 9.96
N GLU A 5 -12.80 13.48 10.06
CA GLU A 5 -12.84 12.44 9.01
C GLU A 5 -13.47 13.01 7.73
N ILE A 6 -14.59 13.74 7.86
CA ILE A 6 -15.27 14.36 6.71
C ILE A 6 -14.31 15.34 6.00
N VAL A 7 -13.58 16.17 6.76
CA VAL A 7 -12.63 17.14 6.18
C VAL A 7 -11.45 16.42 5.53
N ALA A 8 -10.93 15.38 6.14
CA ALA A 8 -9.85 14.56 5.55
C ALA A 8 -10.30 13.95 4.21
N ASP A 9 -11.48 13.31 4.18
CA ASP A 9 -12.05 12.72 2.96
C ASP A 9 -12.26 13.76 1.85
N GLN A 10 -12.77 14.96 2.18
CA GLN A 10 -12.92 16.03 1.21
C GLN A 10 -11.60 16.54 0.62
N ILE A 11 -10.56 16.65 1.46
CA ILE A 11 -9.22 17.02 1.01
C ILE A 11 -8.66 15.91 0.11
N GLU A 12 -8.75 14.66 0.52
CA GLU A 12 -8.32 13.49 -0.24
C GLU A 12 -8.98 13.42 -1.62
N GLN A 13 -10.32 13.54 -1.67
CA GLN A 13 -11.06 13.58 -2.93
C GLN A 13 -10.63 14.74 -3.83
N THR A 14 -10.33 15.90 -3.24
CA THR A 14 -9.86 17.07 -4.00
C THR A 14 -8.46 16.82 -4.58
N ILE A 15 -7.54 16.25 -3.79
CA ILE A 15 -6.18 15.93 -4.22
C ILE A 15 -6.22 14.94 -5.39
N VAL A 16 -6.94 13.82 -5.23
CA VAL A 16 -7.05 12.77 -6.23
C VAL A 16 -7.79 13.28 -7.48
N GLY A 17 -8.93 13.95 -7.30
CA GLY A 17 -9.79 14.40 -8.40
C GLY A 17 -9.16 15.50 -9.25
N GLN A 18 -8.37 16.39 -8.66
CA GLN A 18 -7.69 17.49 -9.36
C GLN A 18 -6.27 17.14 -9.81
N ARG A 19 -5.80 15.91 -9.58
CA ARG A 19 -4.46 15.42 -9.96
C ARG A 19 -3.33 16.31 -9.45
N TRP A 20 -3.38 16.66 -8.16
CA TRP A 20 -2.29 17.38 -7.52
C TRP A 20 -1.01 16.55 -7.53
N GLU A 21 0.11 17.20 -7.78
CA GLU A 21 1.41 16.54 -7.84
C GLU A 21 2.10 16.52 -6.47
N PRO A 22 2.89 15.48 -6.17
CA PRO A 22 3.72 15.47 -4.96
C PRO A 22 4.65 16.68 -4.90
N GLY A 23 4.66 17.35 -3.76
CA GLY A 23 5.43 18.57 -3.53
C GLY A 23 4.62 19.86 -3.70
N ASP A 24 3.41 19.80 -4.27
CA ASP A 24 2.54 20.97 -4.40
C ASP A 24 2.05 21.46 -3.04
N LEU A 25 1.95 22.78 -2.90
CA LEU A 25 1.32 23.42 -1.76
C LEU A 25 -0.21 23.45 -1.97
N PHE A 26 -0.94 22.60 -1.25
CA PHE A 26 -2.40 22.55 -1.29
C PHE A 26 -3.05 23.81 -0.71
N GLY A 27 -2.41 24.41 0.31
CA GLY A 27 -2.82 25.67 0.90
C GLY A 27 -2.24 25.88 2.30
N SER A 28 -2.29 27.13 2.79
CA SER A 28 -1.89 27.43 4.15
C SER A 28 -2.94 26.98 5.18
N GLU A 29 -2.53 26.70 6.42
CA GLU A 29 -3.44 26.29 7.52
C GLU A 29 -4.62 27.26 7.66
N VAL A 30 -4.36 28.56 7.60
CA VAL A 30 -5.39 29.61 7.76
C VAL A 30 -6.39 29.56 6.62
N GLN A 31 -5.93 29.46 5.37
CA GLN A 31 -6.81 29.37 4.19
C GLN A 31 -7.68 28.11 4.21
N LEU A 32 -7.08 26.97 4.60
CA LEU A 32 -7.81 25.70 4.63
C LEU A 32 -8.83 25.63 5.76
N ILE A 33 -8.52 26.16 6.95
CA ILE A 33 -9.48 26.31 8.06
C ILE A 33 -10.69 27.14 7.61
N ALA A 34 -10.44 28.26 6.93
CA ALA A 34 -11.51 29.13 6.41
C ALA A 34 -12.31 28.42 5.30
N ARG A 35 -11.64 27.74 4.35
CA ARG A 35 -12.25 27.02 3.23
C ARG A 35 -13.21 25.91 3.69
N TYR A 36 -12.80 25.12 4.70
CA TYR A 36 -13.60 24.00 5.20
C TYR A 36 -14.53 24.39 6.37
N GLY A 37 -14.47 25.63 6.86
CA GLY A 37 -15.37 26.14 7.89
C GLY A 37 -15.27 25.40 9.22
N VAL A 38 -14.05 24.97 9.62
CA VAL A 38 -13.81 24.18 10.82
C VAL A 38 -12.89 24.87 11.81
N SER A 39 -12.88 24.39 13.06
CA SER A 39 -11.91 24.87 14.04
C SER A 39 -10.50 24.36 13.73
N ARG A 40 -9.47 25.07 14.23
CA ARG A 40 -8.09 24.65 14.11
C ARG A 40 -7.85 23.24 14.66
N ALA A 41 -8.52 22.85 15.75
CA ALA A 41 -8.38 21.52 16.33
C ALA A 41 -8.91 20.43 15.41
N VAL A 42 -10.09 20.64 14.80
CA VAL A 42 -10.69 19.72 13.82
C VAL A 42 -9.82 19.61 12.58
N PHE A 43 -9.31 20.75 12.07
CA PHE A 43 -8.43 20.74 10.90
C PHE A 43 -7.13 19.98 11.17
N ARG A 44 -6.48 20.19 12.32
CA ARG A 44 -5.26 19.47 12.67
C ARG A 44 -5.47 17.96 12.82
N GLU A 45 -6.64 17.55 13.31
CA GLU A 45 -6.99 16.13 13.36
C GLU A 45 -7.20 15.56 11.96
N ALA A 46 -7.86 16.30 11.06
CA ALA A 46 -7.97 15.90 9.65
C ALA A 46 -6.57 15.77 8.98
N VAL A 47 -5.67 16.72 9.24
CA VAL A 47 -4.29 16.65 8.74
C VAL A 47 -3.56 15.40 9.24
N ARG A 48 -3.72 15.01 10.52
CA ARG A 48 -3.11 13.77 11.04
C ARG A 48 -3.61 12.53 10.31
N LEU A 49 -4.88 12.49 9.93
CA LEU A 49 -5.41 11.39 9.11
C LEU A 49 -4.77 11.36 7.73
N LEU A 50 -4.62 12.51 7.07
CA LEU A 50 -3.94 12.62 5.77
C LEU A 50 -2.45 12.26 5.85
N GLU A 51 -1.77 12.66 6.93
CA GLU A 51 -0.37 12.28 7.21
C GLU A 51 -0.25 10.76 7.46
N HIS A 52 -1.21 10.18 8.17
CA HIS A 52 -1.27 8.74 8.41
C HIS A 52 -1.48 7.94 7.12
N HIS A 53 -2.29 8.46 6.18
CA HIS A 53 -2.47 7.88 4.85
C HIS A 53 -1.28 8.17 3.90
N GLY A 54 -0.30 8.96 4.35
CA GLY A 54 0.86 9.33 3.54
C GLY A 54 0.55 10.28 2.37
N LEU A 55 -0.65 10.89 2.35
CA LEU A 55 -1.12 11.71 1.21
C LEU A 55 -0.67 13.15 1.27
N ALA A 56 -0.49 13.71 2.47
CA ALA A 56 -0.07 15.10 2.67
C ALA A 56 0.72 15.26 3.97
N GLU A 57 1.43 16.39 4.11
CA GLU A 57 2.15 16.73 5.33
C GLU A 57 2.05 18.23 5.64
N MET A 58 1.98 18.58 6.93
CA MET A 58 1.98 19.97 7.35
C MET A 58 3.41 20.46 7.60
N ARG A 59 3.89 21.39 6.76
CA ARG A 59 5.18 22.07 6.97
C ARG A 59 4.98 23.39 7.70
N ARG A 60 5.90 23.70 8.65
CA ARG A 60 5.88 24.94 9.45
C ARG A 60 6.73 26.02 8.79
N GLY A 61 6.50 27.29 9.16
CA GLY A 61 7.31 28.42 8.73
C GLY A 61 6.58 29.42 7.82
N LEU A 62 7.32 30.41 7.32
CA LEU A 62 6.78 31.52 6.50
C LEU A 62 6.12 31.03 5.19
N HIS A 63 6.65 29.97 4.61
CA HIS A 63 6.10 29.30 3.42
C HIS A 63 5.47 27.96 3.78
N GLY A 64 5.00 27.82 5.03
CA GLY A 64 4.37 26.60 5.52
C GLY A 64 2.93 26.41 5.02
N GLY A 65 2.45 25.19 5.13
CA GLY A 65 1.11 24.79 4.73
C GLY A 65 0.99 23.29 4.56
N LEU A 66 -0.10 22.84 4.01
CA LEU A 66 -0.35 21.44 3.67
C LEU A 66 0.26 21.14 2.30
N PHE A 67 1.27 20.29 2.26
CA PHE A 67 1.95 19.86 1.04
C PHE A 67 1.51 18.46 0.67
N ILE A 68 1.31 18.23 -0.61
CA ILE A 68 0.97 16.92 -1.15
C ILE A 68 2.22 16.02 -1.08
N ARG A 69 2.00 14.77 -0.69
CA ARG A 69 3.02 13.72 -0.71
C ARG A 69 2.67 12.66 -1.75
N GLN A 70 3.67 11.94 -2.21
CA GLN A 70 3.43 10.70 -2.92
C GLN A 70 2.89 9.68 -1.90
N PRO A 71 1.75 9.05 -2.17
CA PRO A 71 1.21 8.03 -1.28
C PRO A 71 2.25 6.94 -0.99
N ASP A 72 2.36 6.58 0.28
CA ASP A 72 3.26 5.55 0.74
C ASP A 72 2.53 4.20 0.79
N PRO A 73 3.07 3.11 0.23
CA PRO A 73 2.49 1.78 0.35
C PRO A 73 2.56 1.19 1.76
N GLU A 74 3.41 1.70 2.67
CA GLU A 74 3.57 1.15 4.02
C GLU A 74 2.27 1.06 4.83
N PRO A 75 1.37 2.08 4.86
CA PRO A 75 0.09 1.96 5.55
C PRO A 75 -0.79 0.83 5.02
N VAL A 76 -0.76 0.58 3.70
CA VAL A 76 -1.50 -0.53 3.07
C VAL A 76 -0.92 -1.86 3.53
N ALA A 77 0.40 -2.01 3.50
CA ALA A 77 1.10 -3.21 3.96
C ALA A 77 0.81 -3.50 5.43
N LYS A 78 0.83 -2.48 6.30
CA LYS A 78 0.49 -2.60 7.72
C LYS A 78 -0.95 -3.08 7.95
N ALA A 79 -1.92 -2.46 7.27
CA ALA A 79 -3.33 -2.85 7.40
C ALA A 79 -3.53 -4.29 6.93
N MET A 80 -2.90 -4.67 5.82
CA MET A 80 -2.93 -6.03 5.29
C MET A 80 -2.27 -7.03 6.26
N ALA A 81 -1.12 -6.68 6.85
CA ALA A 81 -0.45 -7.53 7.85
C ALA A 81 -1.38 -7.86 9.03
N VAL A 82 -2.02 -6.84 9.61
CA VAL A 82 -2.95 -7.03 10.74
C VAL A 82 -4.13 -7.94 10.34
N TYR A 83 -4.69 -7.74 9.14
CA TYR A 83 -5.78 -8.57 8.65
C TYR A 83 -5.36 -10.04 8.47
N LEU A 84 -4.21 -10.26 7.81
CA LEU A 84 -3.70 -11.62 7.54
C LEU A 84 -3.29 -12.35 8.83
N ASP A 85 -2.73 -11.63 9.81
CA ASP A 85 -2.42 -12.19 11.12
C ASP A 85 -3.70 -12.60 11.87
N PHE A 86 -4.75 -11.78 11.80
CA PHE A 86 -6.05 -12.10 12.39
C PHE A 86 -6.67 -13.35 11.75
N GLU A 87 -6.62 -13.46 10.43
CA GLU A 87 -7.08 -14.62 9.65
C GLU A 87 -6.13 -15.85 9.80
N LYS A 88 -4.99 -15.68 10.49
CA LYS A 88 -3.96 -16.74 10.67
C LYS A 88 -3.46 -17.30 9.34
N VAL A 89 -3.28 -16.42 8.35
CA VAL A 89 -2.80 -16.81 7.03
C VAL A 89 -1.41 -17.45 7.15
N GLU A 90 -1.28 -18.62 6.56
CA GLU A 90 -0.02 -19.35 6.57
C GLU A 90 0.95 -18.76 5.53
N PRO A 91 2.27 -18.85 5.79
CA PRO A 91 3.29 -18.38 4.85
C PRO A 91 3.13 -18.88 3.42
N ARG A 92 2.71 -20.12 3.23
CA ARG A 92 2.48 -20.70 1.90
C ARG A 92 1.36 -20.03 1.13
N GLN A 93 0.30 -19.57 1.82
CA GLN A 93 -0.79 -18.86 1.18
C GLN A 93 -0.33 -17.49 0.64
N LEU A 94 0.65 -16.86 1.31
CA LEU A 94 1.31 -15.67 0.77
C LEU A 94 2.20 -16.01 -0.43
N ASP A 95 2.92 -17.14 -0.37
CA ASP A 95 3.75 -17.61 -1.48
C ASP A 95 2.87 -17.94 -2.72
N ASP A 96 1.68 -18.56 -2.52
CA ASP A 96 0.71 -18.81 -3.59
C ASP A 96 0.20 -17.50 -4.23
N ALA A 97 -0.08 -16.48 -3.41
CA ALA A 97 -0.49 -15.16 -3.89
C ALA A 97 0.62 -14.46 -4.67
N ARG A 98 1.88 -14.54 -4.19
CA ARG A 98 3.06 -14.04 -4.89
C ARG A 98 3.24 -14.73 -6.23
N LEU A 99 3.20 -16.06 -6.24
CA LEU A 99 3.32 -16.86 -7.47
C LEU A 99 2.33 -16.40 -8.53
N ALA A 100 1.05 -16.25 -8.16
CA ALA A 100 -0.01 -15.84 -9.09
C ALA A 100 0.25 -14.46 -9.72
N ILE A 101 0.76 -13.51 -8.95
CA ILE A 101 0.95 -12.12 -9.40
C ILE A 101 2.31 -11.92 -10.06
N GLU A 102 3.40 -12.42 -9.48
CA GLU A 102 4.76 -12.14 -9.93
C GLU A 102 5.10 -12.85 -11.23
N VAL A 103 4.58 -14.06 -11.44
CA VAL A 103 4.70 -14.78 -12.72
C VAL A 103 4.05 -14.00 -13.85
N PHE A 104 2.87 -13.41 -13.60
CA PHE A 104 2.22 -12.51 -14.56
C PHE A 104 3.03 -11.24 -14.79
N CYS A 105 3.62 -10.66 -13.73
CA CYS A 105 4.47 -9.48 -13.86
C CYS A 105 5.69 -9.73 -14.75
N ALA A 106 6.37 -10.88 -14.63
CA ALA A 106 7.52 -11.22 -15.45
C ALA A 106 7.16 -11.29 -16.94
N GLU A 107 6.06 -11.96 -17.29
CA GLU A 107 5.54 -12.02 -18.67
C GLU A 107 5.20 -10.63 -19.22
N ARG A 108 4.53 -9.80 -18.43
CA ARG A 108 4.15 -8.44 -18.82
C ARG A 108 5.34 -7.51 -18.95
N ALA A 109 6.33 -7.62 -18.07
CA ALA A 109 7.58 -6.86 -18.15
C ALA A 109 8.33 -7.18 -19.45
N ALA A 110 8.47 -8.45 -19.81
CA ALA A 110 9.10 -8.87 -21.06
C ALA A 110 8.39 -8.33 -22.31
N ALA A 111 7.05 -8.27 -22.29
CA ALA A 111 6.27 -7.79 -23.42
C ALA A 111 6.45 -6.28 -23.71
N ARG A 112 6.96 -5.49 -22.76
CA ARG A 112 6.96 -4.02 -22.88
C ARG A 112 8.26 -3.30 -22.52
N ILE A 113 9.26 -3.99 -22.00
CA ILE A 113 10.53 -3.38 -21.54
C ILE A 113 11.13 -2.45 -22.58
N SER A 114 11.53 -1.25 -22.18
CA SER A 114 12.24 -0.26 -22.99
C SER A 114 13.76 -0.40 -22.87
N GLU A 115 14.53 0.26 -23.73
CA GLU A 115 15.99 0.24 -23.68
C GLU A 115 16.55 0.87 -22.40
N ASP A 116 15.92 1.94 -21.91
CA ASP A 116 16.30 2.58 -20.64
C ASP A 116 16.04 1.64 -19.47
N GLU A 117 14.92 0.91 -19.46
CA GLU A 117 14.59 -0.08 -18.47
C GLU A 117 15.53 -1.30 -18.53
N VAL A 118 16.03 -1.70 -19.71
CA VAL A 118 17.08 -2.73 -19.84
C VAL A 118 18.36 -2.30 -19.12
N ALA A 119 18.78 -1.04 -19.29
CA ALA A 119 19.96 -0.52 -18.59
C ALA A 119 19.77 -0.54 -17.07
N GLU A 120 18.57 -0.20 -16.60
CA GLU A 120 18.22 -0.24 -15.18
C GLU A 120 18.26 -1.67 -14.62
N VAL A 121 17.68 -2.66 -15.30
CA VAL A 121 17.72 -4.08 -14.90
C VAL A 121 19.16 -4.58 -14.78
N ARG A 122 20.01 -4.25 -15.74
CA ARG A 122 21.45 -4.61 -15.69
C ARG A 122 22.16 -3.96 -14.52
N ALA A 123 21.92 -2.67 -14.28
CA ALA A 123 22.50 -1.94 -13.15
C ALA A 123 22.05 -2.54 -11.80
N PHE A 124 20.78 -2.94 -11.72
CA PHE A 124 20.24 -3.60 -10.53
C PHE A 124 20.97 -4.92 -10.23
N LEU A 125 21.15 -5.80 -11.22
CA LEU A 125 21.84 -7.08 -11.05
C LEU A 125 23.32 -6.91 -10.62
N ILE A 126 24.01 -5.93 -11.19
CA ILE A 126 25.38 -5.58 -10.77
C ILE A 126 25.40 -5.13 -9.30
N ALA A 127 24.45 -4.29 -8.90
CA ALA A 127 24.36 -3.81 -7.52
C ALA A 127 23.97 -4.94 -6.55
N GLU A 128 23.10 -5.86 -6.95
CA GLU A 128 22.74 -7.04 -6.17
C GLU A 128 23.92 -7.96 -5.94
N ALA A 129 24.69 -8.29 -6.98
CA ALA A 129 25.91 -9.10 -6.87
C ALA A 129 26.96 -8.46 -5.94
N ALA A 130 27.21 -7.15 -6.09
CA ALA A 130 28.13 -6.42 -5.23
C ALA A 130 27.69 -6.41 -3.78
N TRP A 131 26.40 -6.29 -3.54
CA TRP A 131 25.82 -6.32 -2.20
C TRP A 131 25.94 -7.72 -1.56
N ILE A 132 25.67 -8.80 -2.29
CA ILE A 132 25.85 -10.18 -1.81
C ILE A 132 27.31 -10.40 -1.40
N ALA A 133 28.27 -9.98 -2.22
CA ALA A 133 29.69 -10.09 -1.94
C ALA A 133 30.14 -9.31 -0.69
N SER A 134 29.48 -8.20 -0.36
CA SER A 134 29.78 -7.37 0.82
C SER A 134 29.08 -7.83 2.10
N SER A 135 28.36 -8.95 2.09
CA SER A 135 27.51 -9.41 3.20
C SER A 135 26.52 -8.34 3.70
N GLY A 136 26.02 -7.51 2.80
CA GLY A 136 25.08 -6.45 3.08
C GLY A 136 23.72 -6.96 3.59
N THR A 137 22.89 -6.04 4.10
CA THR A 137 21.56 -6.34 4.68
C THR A 137 20.39 -6.05 3.73
N ARG A 138 20.67 -5.76 2.45
CA ARG A 138 19.65 -5.46 1.45
C ARG A 138 18.76 -6.69 1.20
N SER A 139 17.55 -6.45 0.72
CA SER A 139 16.58 -7.53 0.49
C SER A 139 16.68 -8.07 -0.94
N LEU A 140 16.78 -9.38 -1.10
CA LEU A 140 16.63 -10.06 -2.40
C LEU A 140 15.22 -9.91 -3.00
N HIS A 141 14.24 -9.49 -2.19
CA HIS A 141 12.89 -9.19 -2.67
C HIS A 141 12.80 -7.94 -3.56
N ASP A 142 13.82 -7.06 -3.53
CA ASP A 142 13.81 -5.82 -4.32
C ASP A 142 13.79 -6.10 -5.83
N PHE A 143 14.30 -7.25 -6.29
CA PHE A 143 14.21 -7.71 -7.68
C PHE A 143 12.76 -7.89 -8.13
N HIS A 144 11.93 -8.53 -7.32
CA HIS A 144 10.52 -8.78 -7.62
C HIS A 144 9.73 -7.47 -7.74
N VAL A 145 10.03 -6.51 -6.86
CA VAL A 145 9.44 -5.16 -6.91
C VAL A 145 9.86 -4.43 -8.20
N LEU A 146 11.13 -4.54 -8.61
CA LEU A 146 11.61 -4.02 -9.89
C LEU A 146 10.82 -4.63 -11.06
N VAL A 147 10.68 -5.95 -11.13
CA VAL A 147 9.93 -6.63 -12.21
C VAL A 147 8.48 -6.16 -12.25
N ALA A 148 7.82 -6.01 -11.08
CA ALA A 148 6.47 -5.50 -11.02
C ALA A 148 6.36 -4.05 -11.53
N ARG A 149 7.34 -3.19 -11.22
CA ARG A 149 7.41 -1.81 -11.72
C ARG A 149 7.54 -1.75 -13.24
N LEU A 150 8.35 -2.65 -13.83
CA LEU A 150 8.52 -2.77 -15.29
C LEU A 150 7.21 -3.11 -16.01
N THR A 151 6.16 -3.57 -15.33
CA THR A 151 4.83 -3.74 -15.94
C THR A 151 4.13 -2.43 -16.27
N ALA A 152 4.60 -1.27 -15.76
CA ALA A 152 3.96 0.05 -15.72
C ALA A 152 2.49 -0.02 -15.24
N ASN A 153 2.19 -0.97 -14.39
CA ASN A 153 0.91 -1.08 -13.71
C ASN A 153 1.09 -0.80 -12.22
N PRO A 154 0.68 0.40 -11.74
CA PRO A 154 0.86 0.77 -10.34
C PRO A 154 0.16 -0.17 -9.35
N ALA A 155 -0.95 -0.81 -9.75
CA ALA A 155 -1.63 -1.76 -8.90
C ALA A 155 -0.81 -3.04 -8.70
N LEU A 156 -0.23 -3.60 -9.78
CA LEU A 156 0.66 -4.75 -9.69
C LEU A 156 1.90 -4.44 -8.86
N HIS A 157 2.49 -3.25 -9.06
CA HIS A 157 3.64 -2.80 -8.28
C HIS A 157 3.30 -2.73 -6.78
N LEU A 158 2.18 -2.10 -6.40
CA LEU A 158 1.73 -2.02 -5.01
C LEU A 158 1.49 -3.40 -4.40
N PHE A 159 0.82 -4.31 -5.13
CA PHE A 159 0.55 -5.65 -4.62
C PHE A 159 1.82 -6.46 -4.41
N VAL A 160 2.74 -6.47 -5.38
CA VAL A 160 4.01 -7.19 -5.24
C VAL A 160 4.83 -6.59 -4.11
N GLN A 161 4.96 -5.26 -4.02
CA GLN A 161 5.67 -4.61 -2.92
C GLN A 161 5.08 -5.01 -1.57
N THR A 162 3.76 -4.94 -1.40
CA THR A 162 3.10 -5.30 -0.15
C THR A 162 3.30 -6.77 0.19
N LEU A 163 3.13 -7.69 -0.76
CA LEU A 163 3.31 -9.11 -0.55
C LEU A 163 4.77 -9.47 -0.23
N THR A 164 5.73 -8.84 -0.90
CA THR A 164 7.15 -9.05 -0.60
C THR A 164 7.54 -8.51 0.76
N ASP A 165 7.00 -7.37 1.20
CA ASP A 165 7.22 -6.82 2.54
C ASP A 165 6.66 -7.75 3.63
N LEU A 166 5.49 -8.33 3.41
CA LEU A 166 4.88 -9.32 4.31
C LEU A 166 5.63 -10.65 4.33
N ALA A 167 6.23 -11.04 3.21
CA ALA A 167 7.04 -12.25 3.10
C ALA A 167 8.46 -12.09 3.69
N ARG A 168 8.90 -10.85 3.96
CA ARG A 168 10.20 -10.57 4.60
C ARG A 168 10.20 -11.15 6.01
N ARG A 169 10.85 -12.29 6.16
CA ARG A 169 11.05 -12.93 7.46
C ARG A 169 12.49 -12.72 7.88
N PRO A 170 12.77 -12.71 9.21
CA PRO A 170 14.14 -12.83 9.68
C PRO A 170 14.79 -14.04 9.01
N GLU A 171 16.01 -13.88 8.53
CA GLU A 171 16.75 -14.98 7.89
C GLU A 171 16.80 -16.15 8.87
N PRO A 172 16.21 -17.31 8.55
CA PRO A 172 16.32 -18.48 9.42
C PRO A 172 17.76 -18.98 9.42
N ALA A 173 18.08 -19.81 10.42
CA ALA A 173 19.38 -20.48 10.48
C ALA A 173 19.72 -21.14 9.13
N PRO A 174 21.00 -21.17 8.72
CA PRO A 174 21.42 -21.78 7.47
C PRO A 174 20.87 -23.20 7.35
N ASP A 175 20.07 -23.44 6.32
CA ASP A 175 19.55 -24.76 5.97
C ASP A 175 20.16 -25.17 4.63
N ARG A 176 20.78 -26.36 4.58
CA ARG A 176 21.43 -26.89 3.36
C ARG A 176 20.44 -27.13 2.20
N ASN A 177 19.15 -27.18 2.50
CA ASN A 177 18.10 -27.36 1.50
C ASN A 177 17.56 -26.04 0.94
N ARG A 178 18.06 -24.90 1.42
CA ARG A 178 17.63 -23.58 0.92
C ARG A 178 18.60 -23.07 -0.13
N PRO A 179 18.07 -22.43 -1.21
CA PRO A 179 18.93 -21.73 -2.16
C PRO A 179 19.82 -20.71 -1.42
N SER A 180 21.08 -20.69 -1.75
CA SER A 180 21.99 -19.67 -1.27
C SER A 180 21.62 -18.30 -1.88
N ARG A 181 22.20 -17.21 -1.36
CA ARG A 181 22.03 -15.89 -1.96
C ARG A 181 22.56 -15.85 -3.40
N ASP A 182 23.63 -16.57 -3.68
CA ASP A 182 24.21 -16.68 -5.02
C ASP A 182 23.29 -17.45 -5.97
N ASP A 183 22.63 -18.53 -5.49
CA ASP A 183 21.66 -19.28 -6.29
C ASP A 183 20.44 -18.41 -6.62
N ILE A 184 19.95 -17.64 -5.66
CA ILE A 184 18.82 -16.69 -5.86
C ILE A 184 19.23 -15.62 -6.88
N HIS A 185 20.43 -15.04 -6.75
CA HIS A 185 20.93 -14.07 -7.71
C HIS A 185 21.07 -14.65 -9.11
N ALA A 186 21.58 -15.88 -9.24
CA ALA A 186 21.65 -16.55 -10.52
C ALA A 186 20.27 -16.76 -11.17
N ALA A 187 19.25 -17.10 -10.37
CA ALA A 187 17.88 -17.20 -10.84
C ALA A 187 17.33 -15.82 -11.27
N HIS A 188 17.58 -14.75 -10.49
CA HIS A 188 17.22 -13.37 -10.87
C HIS A 188 17.85 -12.97 -12.20
N ALA A 189 19.14 -13.25 -12.39
CA ALA A 189 19.84 -12.97 -13.65
C ALA A 189 19.20 -13.71 -14.83
N GLN A 190 18.84 -14.97 -14.67
CA GLN A 190 18.14 -15.73 -15.72
C GLN A 190 16.76 -15.17 -16.05
N ILE A 191 15.97 -14.78 -15.04
CA ILE A 191 14.66 -14.13 -15.25
C ILE A 191 14.86 -12.82 -16.02
N ALA A 192 15.82 -11.99 -15.58
CA ALA A 192 16.13 -10.72 -16.21
C ALA A 192 16.55 -10.87 -17.67
N GLU A 193 17.38 -11.88 -18.00
CA GLU A 193 17.75 -12.19 -19.39
C GLU A 193 16.52 -12.48 -20.25
N ALA A 194 15.57 -13.29 -19.77
CA ALA A 194 14.35 -13.57 -20.50
C ALA A 194 13.49 -12.32 -20.71
N ILE A 195 13.41 -11.44 -19.70
CA ILE A 195 12.71 -10.17 -19.79
C ILE A 195 13.40 -9.26 -20.84
N ILE A 196 14.71 -9.12 -20.79
CA ILE A 196 15.51 -8.32 -21.72
C ILE A 196 15.38 -8.86 -23.16
N ALA A 197 15.38 -10.18 -23.32
CA ALA A 197 15.15 -10.84 -24.60
C ALA A 197 13.72 -10.71 -25.13
N ARG A 198 12.83 -10.10 -24.35
CA ARG A 198 11.38 -9.97 -24.65
C ARG A 198 10.68 -11.32 -24.81
N ASP A 199 11.20 -12.38 -24.22
CA ASP A 199 10.61 -13.71 -24.18
C ASP A 199 9.70 -13.84 -22.95
N GLY A 200 8.43 -13.48 -23.12
CA GLY A 200 7.46 -13.53 -22.02
C GLY A 200 7.19 -14.94 -21.51
N ALA A 201 7.20 -15.96 -22.40
CA ALA A 201 6.98 -17.33 -22.00
C ALA A 201 8.12 -17.86 -21.14
N LEU A 202 9.37 -17.58 -21.52
CA LEU A 202 10.54 -17.95 -20.76
C LEU A 202 10.64 -17.17 -19.44
N ALA A 203 10.34 -15.88 -19.45
CA ALA A 203 10.33 -15.05 -18.24
C ALA A 203 9.30 -15.56 -17.21
N ARG A 204 8.10 -15.88 -17.69
CA ARG A 204 7.04 -16.54 -16.92
C ARG A 204 7.52 -17.84 -16.29
N HIS A 205 8.09 -18.74 -17.09
CA HIS A 205 8.55 -20.06 -16.64
C HIS A 205 9.65 -19.93 -15.58
N ARG A 206 10.67 -19.09 -15.83
CA ARG A 206 11.79 -18.89 -14.91
C ARG A 206 11.34 -18.27 -13.58
N MET A 207 10.44 -17.30 -13.61
CA MET A 207 9.88 -16.71 -12.40
C MET A 207 9.08 -17.74 -11.59
N MET A 208 8.27 -18.56 -12.24
CA MET A 208 7.51 -19.63 -11.59
C MET A 208 8.46 -20.62 -10.88
N THR A 209 9.45 -21.15 -11.58
CA THR A 209 10.43 -22.09 -11.02
C THR A 209 11.17 -21.49 -9.82
N HIS A 210 11.63 -20.24 -9.96
CA HIS A 210 12.33 -19.54 -8.88
C HIS A 210 11.45 -19.41 -7.62
N LEU A 211 10.21 -18.99 -7.75
CA LEU A 211 9.30 -18.82 -6.61
C LEU A 211 8.93 -20.16 -5.97
N GLU A 212 8.75 -21.22 -6.75
CA GLU A 212 8.49 -22.57 -6.26
C GLU A 212 9.68 -23.11 -5.46
N GLU A 213 10.91 -22.92 -5.94
CA GLU A 213 12.13 -23.33 -5.25
C GLU A 213 12.32 -22.61 -3.91
N VAL A 214 12.10 -21.29 -3.89
CA VAL A 214 12.19 -20.49 -2.67
C VAL A 214 11.09 -20.87 -1.68
N SER A 215 9.87 -21.12 -2.14
CA SER A 215 8.74 -21.55 -1.29
C SER A 215 8.94 -22.97 -0.74
N ALA A 216 9.44 -23.91 -1.54
CA ALA A 216 9.68 -25.28 -1.12
C ALA A 216 10.71 -25.38 0.02
N ALA A 217 11.64 -24.44 0.07
CA ALA A 217 12.67 -24.33 1.10
C ALA A 217 12.18 -23.70 2.42
N GLY A 218 10.97 -23.18 2.47
CA GLY A 218 10.36 -22.62 3.67
C GLY A 218 10.05 -23.67 4.76
N PRO A 219 9.96 -23.30 6.06
CA PRO A 219 9.64 -24.23 7.12
C PRO A 219 8.27 -24.87 6.87
N ARG A 220 8.23 -26.16 6.68
CA ARG A 220 6.99 -26.94 6.58
C ARG A 220 6.37 -26.99 7.97
N ARG A 221 5.40 -26.12 8.28
CA ARG A 221 4.51 -26.40 9.41
C ARG A 221 3.63 -27.59 9.03
N PRO A 222 3.49 -28.59 9.94
CA PRO A 222 2.52 -29.67 9.68
C PRO A 222 1.15 -29.02 9.46
N HIS A 223 0.43 -29.43 8.41
CA HIS A 223 -0.95 -29.03 8.15
C HIS A 223 -1.74 -29.12 9.46
N PRO A 224 -2.46 -28.06 9.90
CA PRO A 224 -3.48 -28.25 10.90
C PRO A 224 -4.42 -29.34 10.34
N ARG A 225 -4.60 -30.40 11.10
CA ARG A 225 -5.60 -31.40 10.76
C ARG A 225 -6.90 -30.67 10.44
N PRO A 226 -7.60 -31.00 9.34
CA PRO A 226 -8.91 -30.42 9.08
C PRO A 226 -9.71 -30.53 10.36
N LEU A 227 -10.28 -29.42 10.80
CA LEU A 227 -11.18 -29.39 11.93
C LEU A 227 -12.21 -30.48 11.63
N ARG A 228 -12.20 -31.56 12.41
CA ARG A 228 -13.27 -32.54 12.35
C ARG A 228 -14.54 -31.73 12.58
N ASP A 229 -15.41 -31.77 11.59
CA ASP A 229 -16.75 -31.25 11.72
C ASP A 229 -17.50 -32.14 12.71
N ASP A 230 -17.28 -31.91 13.99
CA ASP A 230 -17.99 -32.56 15.11
C ASP A 230 -19.43 -32.04 15.22
N ARG A 231 -19.94 -31.40 14.21
CA ARG A 231 -21.38 -31.19 14.04
C ARG A 231 -22.03 -32.50 13.59
N ARG A 232 -22.02 -33.46 14.47
CA ARG A 232 -23.01 -34.53 14.37
C ARG A 232 -24.40 -33.85 14.41
N PRO A 233 -25.28 -34.11 13.46
CA PRO A 233 -26.65 -33.64 13.56
C PRO A 233 -27.22 -34.26 14.86
N ALA A 234 -27.67 -33.40 15.76
CA ALA A 234 -28.41 -33.87 16.95
C ALA A 234 -29.61 -34.65 16.43
N THR A 235 -29.64 -35.94 16.70
CA THR A 235 -30.80 -36.81 16.48
C THR A 235 -31.95 -36.27 17.32
N VAL A 236 -32.93 -35.69 16.62
CA VAL A 236 -34.24 -35.34 17.21
C VAL A 236 -34.96 -36.63 17.54
N GLY A 237 -35.15 -36.90 18.79
CA GLY A 237 -35.90 -38.06 19.24
C GLY A 237 -36.04 -38.18 20.75
N GLY A 238 -37.17 -37.67 21.28
CA GLY A 238 -37.61 -37.95 22.64
C GLY A 238 -38.50 -36.83 23.23
N PRO A 239 -39.74 -37.13 23.68
CA PRO A 239 -40.70 -36.11 24.07
C PRO A 239 -40.29 -35.47 25.41
N CYS A 240 -40.25 -34.16 25.47
CA CYS A 240 -40.07 -33.35 26.65
C CYS A 240 -41.23 -33.53 27.63
N ALA A 241 -40.91 -34.03 28.80
CA ALA A 241 -41.81 -33.95 29.96
C ALA A 241 -41.91 -32.49 30.42
N VAL A 242 -43.14 -31.99 30.44
CA VAL A 242 -43.48 -30.64 30.90
C VAL A 242 -43.46 -30.61 32.41
N ASN A 243 -42.54 -29.82 33.00
CA ASN A 243 -42.58 -29.48 34.43
C ASN A 243 -43.38 -28.17 34.60
N PRO A 244 -44.34 -28.12 35.59
CA PRO A 244 -45.11 -26.91 35.81
C PRO A 244 -44.30 -25.82 36.52
N PRO A 245 -44.72 -24.51 36.34
CA PRO A 245 -43.97 -23.38 36.89
C PRO A 245 -44.16 -23.23 38.41
N ASN A 246 -43.07 -22.91 39.10
CA ASN A 246 -43.03 -22.56 40.52
C ASN A 246 -43.43 -21.08 40.71
N PRO A 247 -44.51 -20.78 41.51
CA PRO A 247 -44.92 -19.39 41.75
C PRO A 247 -44.29 -18.88 43.05
N SER A 248 -43.24 -18.09 42.93
CA SER A 248 -42.87 -17.10 43.96
C SER A 248 -41.52 -16.46 43.67
N ARG A 249 -41.58 -15.18 43.20
CA ARG A 249 -40.65 -14.09 43.59
C ARG A 249 -41.09 -12.75 42.99
N HIS A 250 -41.70 -11.98 43.85
CA HIS A 250 -41.62 -10.53 44.07
C HIS A 250 -41.44 -9.59 42.87
N SER A 251 -42.54 -8.91 42.58
CA SER A 251 -42.70 -7.70 41.82
C SER A 251 -41.99 -6.50 42.47
N VAL A 252 -41.20 -5.76 41.66
CA VAL A 252 -40.69 -4.44 41.99
C VAL A 252 -41.32 -3.45 41.00
N PRO A 253 -41.96 -2.35 41.44
CA PRO A 253 -42.68 -1.47 40.57
C PRO A 253 -41.75 -0.47 39.87
N VAL A 254 -41.86 -0.36 38.53
CA VAL A 254 -41.22 0.67 37.69
C VAL A 254 -42.12 1.94 37.74
N ARG A 255 -41.55 3.05 38.24
CA ARG A 255 -42.16 4.39 38.16
C ARG A 255 -41.94 5.03 36.80
N PRO A 256 -42.95 5.65 36.19
CA PRO A 256 -42.76 6.37 34.92
C PRO A 256 -42.11 7.74 35.14
N ARG A 257 -41.07 8.06 34.36
CA ARG A 257 -40.50 9.42 34.29
C ARG A 257 -41.28 10.27 33.29
N ARG A 258 -41.74 11.39 33.81
CA ARG A 258 -42.45 12.45 33.09
C ARG A 258 -41.64 13.04 31.95
N ALA A 259 -42.27 13.16 30.79
CA ALA A 259 -41.83 13.98 29.66
C ALA A 259 -41.85 15.47 30.05
N ARG A 260 -40.77 16.18 29.81
CA ARG A 260 -40.74 17.64 29.71
C ARG A 260 -40.49 18.01 28.25
N GLY A 261 -41.53 18.56 27.63
CA GLY A 261 -41.41 19.18 26.33
C GLY A 261 -40.62 20.48 26.40
N ARG A 262 -39.86 20.73 25.34
CA ARG A 262 -39.52 22.09 24.89
C ARG A 262 -39.54 22.15 23.37
N SER A 263 -40.23 23.17 22.95
CA SER A 263 -40.62 23.59 21.61
C SER A 263 -39.43 23.98 20.72
N ARG A 264 -39.60 23.63 19.47
CA ARG A 264 -39.38 24.35 18.21
C ARG A 264 -38.37 25.49 18.16
N ALA A 265 -37.37 25.32 17.27
CA ALA A 265 -37.02 26.33 16.26
C ALA A 265 -36.60 25.61 14.99
N GLY A 266 -37.24 25.96 13.87
CA GLY A 266 -37.00 25.36 12.57
C GLY A 266 -35.70 25.84 11.97
N SER A 267 -35.03 24.94 11.32
CA SER A 267 -33.97 25.25 10.36
C SER A 267 -34.33 24.57 9.04
N ALA A 268 -34.50 25.38 8.01
CA ALA A 268 -34.73 24.96 6.65
C ALA A 268 -33.52 24.17 6.11
N PRO A 269 -33.72 23.22 5.18
CA PRO A 269 -32.66 22.50 4.55
C PRO A 269 -31.85 23.40 3.61
N ILE A 270 -30.52 23.37 3.74
CA ILE A 270 -29.61 24.07 2.84
C ILE A 270 -29.45 23.17 1.60
N ASP A 271 -29.85 23.71 0.46
CA ASP A 271 -29.71 23.14 -0.87
C ASP A 271 -28.22 22.99 -1.24
N PRO A 272 -27.71 21.78 -1.50
CA PRO A 272 -26.29 21.56 -1.81
C PRO A 272 -25.85 22.01 -3.21
N GLU A 273 -26.78 22.36 -4.11
CA GLU A 273 -26.41 22.73 -5.49
C GLU A 273 -25.96 24.19 -5.68
N ARG A 274 -26.12 25.06 -4.67
CA ARG A 274 -25.80 26.50 -4.82
C ARG A 274 -24.35 26.87 -4.43
N ALA A 275 -23.56 25.93 -3.92
CA ALA A 275 -22.16 26.19 -3.50
C ALA A 275 -21.11 25.93 -4.58
N LEU A 276 -21.51 25.50 -5.78
CA LEU A 276 -20.56 25.04 -6.83
C LEU A 276 -20.24 26.09 -7.92
N VAL A 277 -20.76 27.30 -7.84
CA VAL A 277 -20.53 28.33 -8.85
C VAL A 277 -19.91 29.57 -8.18
N SER A 278 -18.64 29.54 -7.94
CA SER A 278 -17.73 30.70 -7.86
C SER A 278 -16.38 30.34 -7.22
N ALA A 279 -15.54 29.60 -7.90
CA ALA A 279 -14.10 29.64 -7.66
C ALA A 279 -13.41 29.33 -8.99
N SER A 280 -13.08 30.38 -9.73
CA SER A 280 -12.09 30.29 -10.81
C SER A 280 -10.77 29.81 -10.23
N PRO A 281 -10.07 28.87 -10.89
CA PRO A 281 -8.75 28.44 -10.44
C PRO A 281 -7.77 29.63 -10.57
N PRO A 282 -6.78 29.75 -9.67
CA PRO A 282 -5.71 30.71 -9.82
C PRO A 282 -4.98 30.43 -11.12
N GLY A 283 -4.77 31.51 -11.92
CA GLY A 283 -4.18 31.45 -13.24
C GLY A 283 -2.86 30.69 -13.25
N ARG A 284 -2.69 29.85 -14.27
CA ARG A 284 -1.43 29.20 -14.63
C ARG A 284 -0.33 30.27 -14.72
N ILE A 285 0.63 30.20 -13.81
CA ILE A 285 1.92 30.87 -14.00
C ILE A 285 2.67 30.05 -15.02
N VAL A 286 2.79 30.59 -16.24
CA VAL A 286 3.64 30.06 -17.30
C VAL A 286 5.09 30.23 -16.84
N PRO A 287 5.92 29.18 -16.79
CA PRO A 287 7.34 29.38 -16.52
C PRO A 287 7.98 30.07 -17.73
N ALA A 288 8.50 31.26 -17.51
CA ALA A 288 9.28 32.02 -18.46
C ALA A 288 10.66 31.36 -18.63
N GLY A 289 11.06 31.23 -19.91
CA GLY A 289 12.45 31.37 -20.30
C GLY A 289 13.31 30.11 -20.27
N LYS A 290 13.44 29.51 -21.45
CA LYS A 290 14.61 28.73 -21.85
C LYS A 290 15.90 29.44 -21.40
N ARG A 291 16.64 28.85 -20.48
CA ARG A 291 18.04 29.25 -20.25
C ARG A 291 18.90 28.62 -21.36
N ALA A 292 19.59 29.51 -22.06
CA ALA A 292 20.55 29.16 -23.09
C ALA A 292 21.67 28.28 -22.55
N SER A 293 21.99 27.24 -23.29
CA SER A 293 23.16 26.39 -23.11
C SER A 293 24.44 27.18 -23.20
N ILE A 294 25.25 27.19 -22.16
CA ILE A 294 26.63 27.71 -22.19
C ILE A 294 27.50 26.58 -22.72
N PRO A 295 28.28 26.78 -23.81
CA PRO A 295 29.21 25.78 -24.31
C PRO A 295 30.43 25.66 -23.38
N ILE A 296 30.67 24.47 -22.87
CA ILE A 296 31.92 24.12 -22.16
C ILE A 296 33.02 24.03 -23.19
N ARG A 297 33.95 25.01 -23.18
CA ARG A 297 35.21 24.94 -23.94
C ARG A 297 36.10 23.86 -23.27
N SER A 298 36.34 22.79 -23.95
CA SER A 298 37.39 21.81 -23.64
C SER A 298 38.76 22.38 -24.04
N LYS A 299 39.67 22.48 -23.04
CA LYS A 299 41.08 22.82 -23.26
C LYS A 299 41.81 21.52 -23.68
N PRO A 300 42.67 21.58 -24.73
CA PRO A 300 43.45 20.39 -25.12
C PRO A 300 44.60 20.13 -24.15
N PRO A 301 45.09 18.87 -24.04
CA PRO A 301 46.20 18.52 -23.18
C PRO A 301 47.54 18.98 -23.77
N GLU A 302 48.44 19.47 -22.89
CA GLU A 302 49.81 19.81 -23.22
C GLU A 302 50.64 18.56 -23.42
N PRO A 303 51.67 18.58 -24.28
CA PRO A 303 52.57 17.44 -24.51
C PRO A 303 53.60 17.33 -23.38
N VAL A 304 53.77 16.10 -22.90
CA VAL A 304 54.84 15.71 -21.99
C VAL A 304 56.16 15.70 -22.74
N ARG A 305 57.15 16.38 -22.13
CA ARG A 305 58.57 16.19 -22.46
C ARG A 305 59.15 15.11 -21.58
#